data_3397c2e9602dc6ed9bfb38bcbf3f6050
#
_entry.id   3397c2e9602dc6ed9bfb38bcbf3f6050
#
_cell.length_a   1.000
_cell.length_b   1.000
_cell.length_c   1.000
_cell.angle_alpha   90.00
_cell.angle_beta   90.00
_cell.angle_gamma   90.00
#
_symmetry.space_group_name_H-M   'P 1'
#
loop_
_entity.id
_entity.type
_entity.pdbx_description
1 polymer ?
#
loop_
_entity_poly.entity_id
_entity_poly.type
_entity_poly.pdbx_seq_one_letter_code
_entity_poly.pdbx_strand_id
1 'polypeptide(L)'
;MHEQEPTPPVVSPLIIEIRRERLFALVARQLGNLFEYDAARDETALNRALDEALERSRYCFARNLNKYFRRDGQAHFSPFHSGQYCIFLYYLGHSLALIGASSLADRVYYLNRALNGVDLFHQVSLPEVFCVEHPLVAVIGRAQIGNYFFFAQVVTVGGNKVAYPMLGDHVTMLSNSKIVGKSVIGDNVILAANSYVKDAIIPANSIVFGQDRNLVIKENKSGLTAELFDSTAA
;
A
#
# COMPACT_ATOMS: atom_id res chain seq x y z
N MET A 1 -16.55 21.90 37.64
CA MET A 1 -15.54 20.97 37.16
C MET A 1 -15.42 21.18 35.68
N HIS A 2 -14.34 21.81 35.21
CA HIS A 2 -14.05 21.92 33.79
C HIS A 2 -13.48 20.56 33.33
N GLU A 3 -14.26 19.83 32.55
CA GLU A 3 -13.71 18.69 31.80
C GLU A 3 -12.66 19.25 30.85
N GLN A 4 -11.40 18.85 31.04
CA GLN A 4 -10.33 19.09 30.07
C GLN A 4 -10.64 18.23 28.84
N GLU A 5 -10.86 18.87 27.71
CA GLU A 5 -10.89 18.17 26.43
C GLU A 5 -9.60 17.35 26.29
N PRO A 6 -9.69 16.08 25.86
CA PRO A 6 -8.50 15.27 25.65
C PRO A 6 -7.61 15.95 24.62
N THR A 7 -6.38 16.23 25.00
CA THR A 7 -5.34 16.75 24.09
C THR A 7 -5.23 15.75 22.91
N PRO A 8 -5.30 16.22 21.66
CA PRO A 8 -5.15 15.31 20.52
C PRO A 8 -3.80 14.57 20.63
N PRO A 9 -3.74 13.30 20.27
CA PRO A 9 -2.53 12.51 20.38
C PRO A 9 -1.39 13.22 19.62
N VAL A 10 -0.26 13.39 20.29
CA VAL A 10 0.96 13.97 19.69
C VAL A 10 1.43 13.01 18.62
N VAL A 11 1.08 13.30 17.39
CA VAL A 11 1.47 12.49 16.23
C VAL A 11 2.96 12.70 16.00
N SER A 12 3.76 11.66 16.22
CA SER A 12 5.20 11.70 16.00
C SER A 12 5.53 12.07 14.55
N PRO A 13 6.53 12.95 14.32
CA PRO A 13 6.92 13.36 12.97
C PRO A 13 7.48 12.17 12.17
N LEU A 14 7.39 12.25 10.84
CA LEU A 14 8.08 11.31 9.94
C LEU A 14 9.56 11.69 9.85
N ILE A 15 10.44 10.77 10.21
CA ILE A 15 11.88 10.91 9.96
C ILE A 15 12.13 10.57 8.50
N ILE A 16 12.52 11.54 7.70
CA ILE A 16 12.87 11.34 6.28
C ILE A 16 14.39 11.31 6.15
N GLU A 17 14.94 10.29 5.50
CA GLU A 17 16.39 10.11 5.35
C GLU A 17 17.07 11.24 4.55
N ILE A 18 16.34 11.85 3.62
CA ILE A 18 16.80 13.03 2.87
C ILE A 18 15.82 14.18 3.07
N ARG A 19 16.30 15.43 2.99
CA ARG A 19 15.43 16.60 3.10
C ARG A 19 14.35 16.60 2.02
N ARG A 20 13.19 17.16 2.34
CA ARG A 20 12.00 17.21 1.46
C ARG A 20 12.33 17.78 0.07
N GLU A 21 13.14 18.85 0.00
CA GLU A 21 13.54 19.47 -1.27
C GLU A 21 14.38 18.53 -2.13
N ARG A 22 15.22 17.71 -1.49
CA ARG A 22 16.01 16.70 -2.19
C ARG A 22 15.14 15.52 -2.66
N LEU A 23 14.11 15.17 -1.90
CA LEU A 23 13.14 14.16 -2.32
C LEU A 23 12.36 14.65 -3.55
N PHE A 24 11.89 15.91 -3.53
CA PHE A 24 11.26 16.53 -4.68
C PHE A 24 12.17 16.47 -5.92
N ALA A 25 13.42 16.94 -5.77
CA ALA A 25 14.40 16.93 -6.86
C ALA A 25 14.71 15.51 -7.36
N LEU A 26 14.71 14.51 -6.47
CA LEU A 26 14.88 13.10 -6.84
C LEU A 26 13.73 12.63 -7.73
N VAL A 27 12.48 12.85 -7.32
CA VAL A 27 11.29 12.46 -8.10
C VAL A 27 11.24 13.19 -9.44
N ALA A 28 11.42 14.51 -9.46
CA ALA A 28 11.44 15.32 -10.68
C ALA A 28 12.50 14.83 -11.67
N ARG A 29 13.73 14.55 -11.19
CA ARG A 29 14.80 13.99 -12.02
C ARG A 29 14.48 12.61 -12.56
N GLN A 30 13.90 11.71 -11.74
CA GLN A 30 13.50 10.38 -12.19
C GLN A 30 12.42 10.46 -13.28
N LEU A 31 11.43 11.33 -13.11
CA LEU A 31 10.42 11.60 -14.13
C LEU A 31 11.06 12.14 -15.42
N GLY A 32 11.94 13.13 -15.30
CA GLY A 32 12.63 13.72 -16.45
C GLY A 32 13.53 12.72 -17.21
N ASN A 33 14.17 11.79 -16.49
CA ASN A 33 15.06 10.81 -17.09
C ASN A 33 14.32 9.64 -17.77
N LEU A 34 13.18 9.20 -17.21
CA LEU A 34 12.48 8.00 -17.68
C LEU A 34 11.27 8.32 -18.57
N PHE A 35 10.66 9.49 -18.38
CA PHE A 35 9.44 9.88 -19.10
C PHE A 35 9.54 11.33 -19.58
N GLU A 36 8.94 12.24 -18.85
CA GLU A 36 8.92 13.67 -19.10
C GLU A 36 8.60 14.42 -17.80
N TYR A 37 9.28 15.51 -17.55
CA TYR A 37 8.99 16.46 -16.50
C TYR A 37 9.24 17.88 -17.01
N ASP A 38 8.21 18.73 -16.92
CA ASP A 38 8.29 20.16 -17.23
C ASP A 38 7.96 20.95 -15.97
N ALA A 39 8.93 21.71 -15.45
CA ALA A 39 8.76 22.46 -14.23
C ALA A 39 7.61 23.49 -14.33
N ALA A 40 7.46 24.16 -15.47
CA ALA A 40 6.40 25.16 -15.66
C ALA A 40 4.99 24.55 -15.57
N ARG A 41 4.84 23.29 -15.99
CA ARG A 41 3.56 22.58 -16.00
C ARG A 41 3.35 21.77 -14.70
N ASP A 42 4.38 21.08 -14.22
CA ASP A 42 4.25 19.97 -13.27
C ASP A 42 4.60 20.33 -11.82
N GLU A 43 5.44 21.38 -11.61
CA GLU A 43 6.06 21.66 -10.30
C GLU A 43 5.05 21.92 -9.18
N THR A 44 4.06 22.76 -9.45
CA THR A 44 3.06 23.14 -8.44
C THR A 44 2.23 21.94 -7.98
N ALA A 45 1.77 21.12 -8.93
CA ALA A 45 1.00 19.92 -8.63
C ALA A 45 1.85 18.87 -7.89
N LEU A 46 3.10 18.67 -8.34
CA LEU A 46 4.03 17.73 -7.72
C LEU A 46 4.36 18.13 -6.28
N ASN A 47 4.63 19.42 -6.02
CA ASN A 47 4.89 19.91 -4.67
C ASN A 47 3.72 19.67 -3.72
N ARG A 48 2.50 20.02 -4.15
CA ARG A 48 1.29 19.82 -3.35
C ARG A 48 1.04 18.34 -3.04
N ALA A 49 1.13 17.48 -4.06
CA ALA A 49 0.88 16.05 -3.89
C ALA A 49 1.99 15.36 -3.08
N LEU A 50 3.22 15.87 -3.12
CA LEU A 50 4.34 15.34 -2.34
C LEU A 50 4.11 15.50 -0.83
N ASP A 51 3.61 16.67 -0.39
CA ASP A 51 3.30 16.90 1.02
C ASP A 51 2.19 15.97 1.51
N GLU A 52 1.14 15.80 0.73
CA GLU A 52 0.06 14.85 1.00
C GLU A 52 0.58 13.39 1.04
N ALA A 53 1.42 13.01 0.10
CA ALA A 53 2.01 11.68 0.06
C ALA A 53 2.92 11.39 1.26
N LEU A 54 3.67 12.38 1.73
CA LEU A 54 4.48 12.28 2.93
C LEU A 54 3.62 12.11 4.20
N GLU A 55 2.52 12.85 4.31
CA GLU A 55 1.61 12.72 5.45
C GLU A 55 0.94 11.33 5.46
N ARG A 56 0.47 10.84 4.33
CA ARG A 56 -0.08 9.49 4.21
C ARG A 56 0.97 8.42 4.50
N SER A 57 2.21 8.61 4.03
CA SER A 57 3.32 7.71 4.36
C SER A 57 3.61 7.70 5.86
N ARG A 58 3.60 8.87 6.51
CA ARG A 58 3.76 8.99 7.96
C ARG A 58 2.72 8.17 8.71
N TYR A 59 1.45 8.34 8.35
CA TYR A 59 0.34 7.61 8.96
C TYR A 59 0.46 6.10 8.79
N CYS A 60 0.75 5.66 7.57
CA CYS A 60 0.92 4.25 7.22
C CYS A 60 2.14 3.64 7.93
N PHE A 61 3.29 4.32 7.90
CA PHE A 61 4.55 3.77 8.43
C PHE A 61 4.57 3.75 9.96
N ALA A 62 3.88 4.69 10.62
CA ALA A 62 3.72 4.67 12.08
C ALA A 62 2.99 3.41 12.57
N ARG A 63 2.17 2.81 11.73
CA ARG A 63 1.40 1.58 12.04
C ARG A 63 2.07 0.30 11.52
N ASN A 64 3.22 0.41 10.87
CA ASN A 64 3.96 -0.74 10.36
C ASN A 64 5.01 -1.18 11.38
N LEU A 65 5.01 -2.45 11.77
CA LEU A 65 5.94 -3.01 12.77
C LEU A 65 7.24 -3.51 12.17
N ASN A 66 7.38 -3.53 10.83
CA ASN A 66 8.63 -3.89 10.20
C ASN A 66 9.75 -2.90 10.62
N LYS A 67 10.87 -3.43 11.10
CA LYS A 67 11.99 -2.67 11.63
C LYS A 67 12.54 -1.55 10.74
N TYR A 68 12.37 -1.67 9.43
CA TYR A 68 12.82 -0.65 8.46
C TYR A 68 11.90 0.57 8.40
N PHE A 69 10.67 0.45 8.88
CA PHE A 69 9.68 1.54 8.89
C PHE A 69 9.73 2.37 10.17
N ARG A 70 10.60 2.01 11.11
CA ARG A 70 10.78 2.72 12.38
C ARG A 70 12.25 3.03 12.63
N ARG A 71 12.51 4.21 13.20
CA ARG A 71 13.81 4.62 13.74
C ARG A 71 13.54 5.37 15.05
N ASP A 72 14.19 4.93 16.14
CA ASP A 72 14.02 5.55 17.46
C ASP A 72 12.54 5.66 17.92
N GLY A 73 11.75 4.65 17.62
CA GLY A 73 10.30 4.59 17.93
C GLY A 73 9.40 5.42 17.01
N GLN A 74 9.95 6.19 16.09
CA GLN A 74 9.20 7.04 15.17
C GLN A 74 9.10 6.43 13.76
N ALA A 75 8.08 6.86 13.00
CA ALA A 75 7.95 6.48 11.59
C ALA A 75 9.17 6.97 10.79
N HIS A 76 9.74 6.09 9.98
CA HIS A 76 10.93 6.36 9.18
C HIS A 76 10.69 6.09 7.71
N PHE A 77 11.12 7.03 6.85
CA PHE A 77 11.06 6.94 5.40
C PHE A 77 12.43 7.09 4.75
N SER A 78 12.84 6.05 4.02
CA SER A 78 13.98 6.09 3.12
C SER A 78 13.52 5.92 1.67
N PRO A 79 13.77 6.86 0.77
CA PRO A 79 13.51 6.69 -0.66
C PRO A 79 14.43 5.65 -1.32
N PHE A 80 15.41 5.13 -0.58
CA PHE A 80 16.33 4.07 -1.01
C PHE A 80 15.91 2.67 -0.55
N HIS A 81 14.81 2.59 0.22
CA HIS A 81 14.16 1.32 0.56
C HIS A 81 12.99 1.07 -0.40
N SER A 82 13.11 0.06 -1.26
CA SER A 82 12.15 -0.18 -2.37
C SER A 82 10.69 -0.29 -1.91
N GLY A 83 10.40 -1.02 -0.83
CA GLY A 83 9.04 -1.15 -0.30
C GLY A 83 8.44 0.19 0.18
N GLN A 84 9.22 0.99 0.92
CA GLN A 84 8.78 2.31 1.37
C GLN A 84 8.58 3.26 0.19
N TYR A 85 9.52 3.28 -0.75
CA TYR A 85 9.42 4.15 -1.93
C TYR A 85 8.28 3.74 -2.85
N CYS A 86 8.02 2.45 -2.98
CA CYS A 86 6.84 1.91 -3.68
C CYS A 86 5.52 2.45 -3.11
N ILE A 87 5.35 2.39 -1.78
CA ILE A 87 4.17 2.91 -1.07
C ILE A 87 4.05 4.43 -1.25
N PHE A 88 5.16 5.16 -1.06
CA PHE A 88 5.20 6.61 -1.25
C PHE A 88 4.82 7.01 -2.67
N LEU A 89 5.36 6.37 -3.71
CA LEU A 89 5.03 6.66 -5.11
C LEU A 89 3.57 6.34 -5.43
N TYR A 90 2.99 5.30 -4.82
CA TYR A 90 1.55 5.06 -4.95
C TYR A 90 0.75 6.23 -4.34
N TYR A 91 1.05 6.67 -3.12
CA TYR A 91 0.36 7.81 -2.51
C TYR A 91 0.54 9.09 -3.33
N LEU A 92 1.73 9.33 -3.86
CA LEU A 92 2.01 10.49 -4.72
C LEU A 92 1.15 10.47 -5.99
N GLY A 93 1.12 9.34 -6.70
CA GLY A 93 0.29 9.18 -7.90
C GLY A 93 -1.21 9.31 -7.60
N HIS A 94 -1.66 8.73 -6.50
CA HIS A 94 -3.06 8.82 -6.06
C HIS A 94 -3.44 10.27 -5.69
N SER A 95 -2.60 10.98 -4.94
CA SER A 95 -2.83 12.38 -4.57
C SER A 95 -2.84 13.30 -5.79
N LEU A 96 -1.97 13.06 -6.78
CA LEU A 96 -1.99 13.79 -8.05
C LEU A 96 -3.31 13.56 -8.82
N ALA A 97 -3.82 12.32 -8.84
CA ALA A 97 -5.10 12.01 -9.48
C ALA A 97 -6.26 12.73 -8.81
N LEU A 98 -6.28 12.78 -7.47
CA LEU A 98 -7.33 13.46 -6.69
C LEU A 98 -7.38 14.98 -6.94
N ILE A 99 -6.25 15.62 -7.23
CA ILE A 99 -6.20 17.05 -7.57
C ILE A 99 -6.37 17.33 -9.07
N GLY A 100 -6.67 16.30 -9.87
CA GLY A 100 -6.93 16.43 -11.31
C GLY A 100 -5.66 16.48 -12.19
N ALA A 101 -4.46 16.28 -11.64
CA ALA A 101 -3.20 16.23 -12.37
C ALA A 101 -2.95 14.85 -13.03
N SER A 102 -3.93 14.36 -13.79
CA SER A 102 -3.99 12.97 -14.27
C SER A 102 -2.77 12.56 -15.10
N SER A 103 -2.28 13.41 -16.02
CA SER A 103 -1.11 13.09 -16.83
C SER A 103 0.17 12.93 -15.98
N LEU A 104 0.32 13.71 -14.90
CA LEU A 104 1.45 13.54 -13.98
C LEU A 104 1.26 12.30 -13.10
N ALA A 105 0.02 12.02 -12.68
CA ALA A 105 -0.32 10.79 -11.94
C ALA A 105 0.03 9.52 -12.74
N ASP A 106 -0.28 9.50 -14.06
CA ASP A 106 0.07 8.40 -14.96
C ASP A 106 1.59 8.19 -15.03
N ARG A 107 2.38 9.27 -15.12
CA ARG A 107 3.84 9.21 -15.15
C ARG A 107 4.43 8.73 -13.82
N VAL A 108 3.88 9.16 -12.68
CA VAL A 108 4.30 8.67 -11.35
C VAL A 108 3.94 7.21 -11.17
N TYR A 109 2.77 6.78 -11.59
CA TYR A 109 2.39 5.36 -11.61
C TYR A 109 3.36 4.53 -12.45
N TYR A 110 3.68 5.01 -13.66
CA TYR A 110 4.62 4.29 -14.53
C TYR A 110 6.05 4.31 -13.97
N LEU A 111 6.45 5.38 -13.27
CA LEU A 111 7.72 5.43 -12.53
C LEU A 111 7.76 4.33 -11.45
N ASN A 112 6.68 4.15 -10.69
CA ASN A 112 6.58 3.09 -9.69
C ASN A 112 6.72 1.69 -10.33
N ARG A 113 6.05 1.46 -11.47
CA ARG A 113 6.21 0.21 -12.23
C ARG A 113 7.64 0.00 -12.71
N ALA A 114 8.28 1.01 -13.25
CA ALA A 114 9.64 0.92 -13.79
C ALA A 114 10.68 0.62 -12.70
N LEU A 115 10.54 1.24 -11.52
CA LEU A 115 11.50 1.08 -10.42
C LEU A 115 11.26 -0.18 -9.59
N ASN A 116 10.00 -0.55 -9.34
CA ASN A 116 9.63 -1.58 -8.37
C ASN A 116 8.99 -2.82 -9.02
N GLY A 117 8.74 -2.81 -10.33
CA GLY A 117 8.11 -3.94 -11.02
C GLY A 117 6.70 -4.27 -10.54
N VAL A 118 5.98 -3.29 -9.99
CA VAL A 118 4.67 -3.45 -9.36
C VAL A 118 3.59 -2.72 -10.15
N ASP A 119 2.40 -3.28 -10.21
CA ASP A 119 1.23 -2.61 -10.79
C ASP A 119 0.27 -2.15 -9.69
N LEU A 120 0.42 -0.88 -9.27
CA LEU A 120 -0.45 -0.19 -8.31
C LEU A 120 -1.04 1.04 -9.00
N PHE A 121 -2.13 0.86 -9.75
CA PHE A 121 -2.71 1.96 -10.52
C PHE A 121 -3.30 3.03 -9.59
N HIS A 122 -2.94 4.29 -9.81
CA HIS A 122 -3.27 5.41 -8.92
C HIS A 122 -4.78 5.66 -8.71
N GLN A 123 -5.65 5.13 -9.58
CA GLN A 123 -7.11 5.21 -9.40
C GLN A 123 -7.70 4.02 -8.62
N VAL A 124 -6.90 3.01 -8.30
CA VAL A 124 -7.31 1.96 -7.37
C VAL A 124 -7.11 2.46 -5.95
N SER A 125 -8.18 2.54 -5.17
CA SER A 125 -8.10 2.98 -3.78
C SER A 125 -7.56 1.86 -2.89
N LEU A 126 -6.27 1.93 -2.56
CA LEU A 126 -5.69 1.12 -1.49
C LEU A 126 -6.05 1.71 -0.13
N PRO A 127 -6.08 0.89 0.94
CA PRO A 127 -6.37 1.37 2.28
C PRO A 127 -5.32 2.38 2.78
N GLU A 128 -5.65 3.08 3.88
CA GLU A 128 -4.74 4.04 4.50
C GLU A 128 -3.48 3.39 5.08
N VAL A 129 -3.60 2.14 5.53
CA VAL A 129 -2.48 1.35 6.05
C VAL A 129 -2.35 0.07 5.24
N PHE A 130 -1.25 -0.05 4.53
CA PHE A 130 -0.85 -1.29 3.87
C PHE A 130 0.66 -1.44 3.89
N CYS A 131 1.12 -2.66 3.73
CA CYS A 131 2.54 -2.97 3.66
C CYS A 131 2.85 -3.85 2.47
N VAL A 132 4.00 -3.65 1.89
CA VAL A 132 4.50 -4.45 0.77
C VAL A 132 5.92 -4.91 1.05
N GLU A 133 6.15 -6.19 0.87
CA GLU A 133 7.48 -6.78 0.89
C GLU A 133 7.85 -7.36 -0.47
N HIS A 134 9.04 -6.99 -0.98
CA HIS A 134 9.54 -7.46 -2.27
C HIS A 134 8.51 -7.28 -3.41
N PRO A 135 8.03 -6.07 -3.71
CA PRO A 135 6.81 -5.84 -4.54
C PRO A 135 6.88 -6.34 -5.99
N LEU A 136 7.92 -7.02 -6.39
CA LEU A 136 8.16 -7.47 -7.76
C LEU A 136 6.99 -8.32 -8.30
N VAL A 137 6.53 -7.96 -9.50
CA VAL A 137 5.48 -8.67 -10.26
C VAL A 137 4.14 -8.74 -9.51
N ALA A 138 3.93 -7.91 -8.49
CA ALA A 138 2.64 -7.80 -7.83
C ALA A 138 1.69 -6.90 -8.66
N VAL A 139 0.44 -7.33 -8.78
CA VAL A 139 -0.64 -6.60 -9.47
C VAL A 139 -1.80 -6.45 -8.50
N ILE A 140 -2.07 -5.22 -8.07
CA ILE A 140 -3.24 -4.90 -7.28
C ILE A 140 -4.20 -4.08 -8.15
N GLY A 141 -5.13 -4.78 -8.76
CA GLY A 141 -6.17 -4.21 -9.62
C GLY A 141 -7.39 -3.75 -8.82
N ARG A 142 -8.46 -3.44 -9.53
CA ARG A 142 -9.72 -2.97 -8.91
C ARG A 142 -10.26 -3.99 -7.93
N ALA A 143 -10.46 -3.58 -6.68
CA ALA A 143 -11.04 -4.34 -5.58
C ALA A 143 -11.51 -3.35 -4.50
N GLN A 144 -12.35 -3.80 -3.58
CA GLN A 144 -12.52 -3.16 -2.29
C GLN A 144 -11.55 -3.82 -1.32
N ILE A 145 -10.67 -3.05 -0.67
CA ILE A 145 -9.62 -3.59 0.18
C ILE A 145 -9.69 -2.87 1.53
N GLY A 146 -9.88 -3.64 2.59
CA GLY A 146 -9.88 -3.18 3.96
C GLY A 146 -8.49 -2.77 4.45
N ASN A 147 -8.43 -2.21 5.65
CA ASN A 147 -7.21 -1.66 6.23
C ASN A 147 -6.22 -2.75 6.68
N TYR A 148 -4.97 -2.40 6.89
CA TYR A 148 -3.89 -3.31 7.29
C TYR A 148 -3.65 -4.45 6.28
N PHE A 149 -3.70 -4.09 5.01
CA PHE A 149 -3.47 -5.03 3.91
C PHE A 149 -1.97 -5.27 3.71
N PHE A 150 -1.55 -6.53 3.73
CA PHE A 150 -0.18 -6.93 3.43
C PHE A 150 -0.11 -7.76 2.16
N PHE A 151 0.87 -7.49 1.30
CA PHE A 151 1.16 -8.35 0.17
C PHE A 151 2.66 -8.49 -0.10
N ALA A 152 3.06 -9.71 -0.47
CA ALA A 152 4.42 -10.04 -0.91
C ALA A 152 4.53 -10.02 -2.44
N GLN A 153 5.64 -10.50 -2.98
CA GLN A 153 5.90 -10.55 -4.44
C GLN A 153 4.94 -11.50 -5.17
N VAL A 154 4.75 -11.24 -6.47
CA VAL A 154 4.03 -12.08 -7.44
C VAL A 154 2.54 -12.28 -7.10
N VAL A 155 1.99 -11.47 -6.19
CA VAL A 155 0.57 -11.57 -5.85
C VAL A 155 -0.30 -10.94 -6.95
N THR A 156 -1.56 -11.38 -7.02
CA THR A 156 -2.54 -10.76 -7.91
C THR A 156 -3.86 -10.57 -7.19
N VAL A 157 -4.36 -9.34 -7.17
CA VAL A 157 -5.74 -9.01 -6.85
C VAL A 157 -6.38 -8.42 -8.10
N GLY A 158 -7.50 -8.98 -8.57
CA GLY A 158 -8.10 -8.46 -9.78
C GLY A 158 -9.49 -8.97 -10.11
N GLY A 159 -10.20 -8.22 -10.92
CA GLY A 159 -11.54 -8.57 -11.38
C GLY A 159 -11.55 -9.66 -12.46
N ASN A 160 -12.71 -10.24 -12.65
CA ASN A 160 -13.05 -11.07 -13.78
C ASN A 160 -14.29 -10.47 -14.46
N LYS A 161 -14.14 -9.99 -15.68
CA LYS A 161 -15.21 -9.27 -16.42
C LYS A 161 -15.69 -8.03 -15.63
N VAL A 162 -16.86 -8.11 -15.01
CA VAL A 162 -17.47 -6.99 -14.25
C VAL A 162 -17.48 -7.21 -12.74
N ALA A 163 -16.93 -8.32 -12.26
CA ALA A 163 -16.85 -8.65 -10.84
C ALA A 163 -15.46 -8.38 -10.29
N TYR A 164 -15.41 -7.76 -9.13
CA TYR A 164 -14.18 -7.40 -8.43
C TYR A 164 -14.17 -7.98 -7.02
N PRO A 165 -12.99 -8.35 -6.50
CA PRO A 165 -12.87 -8.88 -5.15
C PRO A 165 -13.22 -7.84 -4.07
N MET A 166 -13.69 -8.35 -2.93
CA MET A 166 -13.88 -7.61 -1.70
C MET A 166 -13.02 -8.27 -0.62
N LEU A 167 -12.12 -7.53 -0.02
CA LEU A 167 -11.22 -7.97 1.05
C LEU A 167 -11.55 -7.17 2.31
N GLY A 168 -11.70 -7.86 3.43
CA GLY A 168 -11.83 -7.25 4.75
C GLY A 168 -10.52 -6.67 5.28
N ASP A 169 -10.52 -6.33 6.55
CA ASP A 169 -9.34 -5.80 7.24
C ASP A 169 -8.33 -6.92 7.56
N HIS A 170 -7.06 -6.56 7.68
CA HIS A 170 -5.99 -7.49 8.05
C HIS A 170 -5.83 -8.69 7.11
N VAL A 171 -6.03 -8.50 5.82
CA VAL A 171 -5.77 -9.55 4.83
C VAL A 171 -4.29 -9.58 4.48
N THR A 172 -3.68 -10.76 4.60
CA THR A 172 -2.27 -11.02 4.29
C THR A 172 -2.15 -11.94 3.08
N MET A 173 -1.48 -11.48 2.02
CA MET A 173 -1.20 -12.25 0.83
C MET A 173 0.28 -12.62 0.76
N LEU A 174 0.59 -13.89 1.04
CA LEU A 174 1.96 -14.39 0.90
C LEU A 174 2.31 -14.64 -0.59
N SER A 175 3.59 -14.85 -0.86
CA SER A 175 4.17 -14.91 -2.21
C SER A 175 3.36 -15.75 -3.19
N ASN A 176 3.14 -15.19 -4.39
CA ASN A 176 2.44 -15.86 -5.50
C ASN A 176 0.99 -16.27 -5.18
N SER A 177 0.35 -15.69 -4.16
CA SER A 177 -1.07 -15.92 -3.92
C SER A 177 -1.94 -15.00 -4.81
N LYS A 178 -3.17 -15.44 -5.11
CA LYS A 178 -4.07 -14.71 -6.02
C LYS A 178 -5.49 -14.70 -5.49
N ILE A 179 -6.14 -13.54 -5.62
CA ILE A 179 -7.57 -13.35 -5.36
C ILE A 179 -8.18 -12.73 -6.62
N VAL A 180 -9.10 -13.43 -7.26
CA VAL A 180 -9.69 -12.95 -8.51
C VAL A 180 -11.20 -13.10 -8.55
N GLY A 181 -11.85 -12.30 -9.41
CA GLY A 181 -13.27 -12.41 -9.71
C GLY A 181 -14.17 -11.95 -8.56
N LYS A 182 -15.30 -12.61 -8.38
CA LYS A 182 -16.30 -12.30 -7.34
C LYS A 182 -15.93 -12.96 -6.01
N SER A 183 -14.66 -12.81 -5.58
CA SER A 183 -14.23 -13.36 -4.29
C SER A 183 -14.55 -12.41 -3.15
N VAL A 184 -15.00 -12.94 -2.02
CA VAL A 184 -15.24 -12.21 -0.78
C VAL A 184 -14.36 -12.82 0.30
N ILE A 185 -13.42 -12.02 0.81
CA ILE A 185 -12.45 -12.44 1.82
C ILE A 185 -12.78 -11.71 3.11
N GLY A 186 -13.02 -12.44 4.18
CA GLY A 186 -13.29 -11.88 5.50
C GLY A 186 -12.04 -11.25 6.15
N ASP A 187 -12.23 -10.71 7.34
CA ASP A 187 -11.15 -10.08 8.12
C ASP A 187 -10.15 -11.13 8.63
N ASN A 188 -8.91 -10.70 8.85
CA ASN A 188 -7.86 -11.54 9.41
C ASN A 188 -7.65 -12.86 8.65
N VAL A 189 -7.62 -12.77 7.31
CA VAL A 189 -7.37 -13.90 6.43
C VAL A 189 -5.95 -13.88 5.90
N ILE A 190 -5.28 -15.02 5.97
CA ILE A 190 -3.96 -15.24 5.38
C ILE A 190 -4.10 -16.14 4.15
N LEU A 191 -3.69 -15.65 2.99
CA LEU A 191 -3.50 -16.49 1.82
C LEU A 191 -2.07 -17.03 1.85
N ALA A 192 -1.93 -18.34 2.04
CA ALA A 192 -0.64 -19.00 2.00
C ALA A 192 0.02 -18.87 0.62
N ALA A 193 1.34 -19.01 0.58
CA ALA A 193 2.08 -18.93 -0.68
C ALA A 193 1.51 -19.92 -1.72
N ASN A 194 1.43 -19.48 -2.98
CA ASN A 194 0.88 -20.23 -4.12
C ASN A 194 -0.63 -20.55 -4.03
N SER A 195 -1.39 -19.97 -3.09
CA SER A 195 -2.83 -20.16 -3.06
C SER A 195 -3.52 -19.35 -4.17
N TYR A 196 -4.65 -19.88 -4.69
CA TYR A 196 -5.43 -19.23 -5.72
C TYR A 196 -6.92 -19.28 -5.40
N VAL A 197 -7.49 -18.14 -5.05
CA VAL A 197 -8.91 -17.98 -4.72
C VAL A 197 -9.62 -17.30 -5.89
N LYS A 198 -10.65 -17.97 -6.42
CA LYS A 198 -11.46 -17.45 -7.52
C LYS A 198 -12.94 -17.65 -7.23
N ASP A 199 -13.72 -16.57 -7.32
CA ASP A 199 -15.18 -16.58 -7.19
C ASP A 199 -15.67 -17.33 -5.93
N ALA A 200 -14.94 -17.19 -4.81
CA ALA A 200 -15.18 -17.93 -3.56
C ALA A 200 -15.36 -16.98 -2.37
N ILE A 201 -16.05 -17.47 -1.34
CA ILE A 201 -16.22 -16.77 -0.06
C ILE A 201 -15.30 -17.44 0.96
N ILE A 202 -14.40 -16.66 1.55
CA ILE A 202 -13.47 -17.09 2.60
C ILE A 202 -13.92 -16.45 3.92
N PRO A 203 -14.25 -17.24 4.94
CA PRO A 203 -14.65 -16.70 6.22
C PRO A 203 -13.50 -15.95 6.93
N ALA A 204 -13.84 -15.01 7.80
CA ALA A 204 -12.87 -14.32 8.63
C ALA A 204 -12.06 -15.30 9.50
N ASN A 205 -10.90 -14.87 9.99
CA ASN A 205 -10.01 -15.64 10.85
C ASN A 205 -9.57 -16.98 10.22
N SER A 206 -9.20 -16.95 8.94
CA SER A 206 -8.84 -18.15 8.18
C SER A 206 -7.45 -18.07 7.58
N ILE A 207 -6.82 -19.24 7.43
CA ILE A 207 -5.65 -19.44 6.56
C ILE A 207 -6.09 -20.30 5.38
N VAL A 208 -5.80 -19.84 4.16
CA VAL A 208 -6.20 -20.46 2.91
C VAL A 208 -5.00 -21.09 2.23
N PHE A 209 -5.10 -22.36 1.89
CA PHE A 209 -4.14 -23.12 1.09
C PHE A 209 -4.81 -23.68 -0.16
N GLY A 210 -4.02 -24.07 -1.14
CA GLY A 210 -4.52 -24.74 -2.34
C GLY A 210 -5.04 -23.77 -3.39
N GLN A 211 -5.72 -24.31 -4.40
CA GLN A 211 -6.09 -23.55 -5.60
C GLN A 211 -7.50 -23.92 -6.08
N ASP A 212 -8.26 -22.89 -6.46
CA ASP A 212 -9.57 -22.98 -7.07
C ASP A 212 -10.54 -23.93 -6.30
N ARG A 213 -10.90 -25.08 -6.87
CA ARG A 213 -11.82 -26.06 -6.25
C ARG A 213 -11.19 -26.89 -5.13
N ASN A 214 -9.87 -26.86 -5.00
CA ASN A 214 -9.10 -27.61 -4.01
C ASN A 214 -8.60 -26.71 -2.86
N LEU A 215 -9.38 -25.70 -2.48
CA LEU A 215 -9.05 -24.86 -1.34
C LEU A 215 -9.18 -25.64 -0.04
N VAL A 216 -8.17 -25.47 0.81
CA VAL A 216 -8.17 -25.95 2.19
C VAL A 216 -8.18 -24.74 3.09
N ILE A 217 -9.26 -24.55 3.83
CA ILE A 217 -9.46 -23.42 4.72
C ILE A 217 -9.31 -23.92 6.16
N LYS A 218 -8.41 -23.30 6.92
CA LYS A 218 -8.17 -23.62 8.34
C LYS A 218 -8.34 -22.35 9.18
N GLU A 219 -8.62 -22.54 10.47
CA GLU A 219 -8.65 -21.46 11.44
C GLU A 219 -7.28 -20.76 11.53
N ASN A 220 -7.26 -19.43 11.50
CA ASN A 220 -6.05 -18.63 11.67
C ASN A 220 -5.70 -18.54 13.18
N LYS A 221 -4.72 -19.32 13.59
CA LYS A 221 -4.12 -19.28 14.95
C LYS A 221 -2.74 -18.62 14.97
N SER A 222 -2.31 -18.03 13.82
CA SER A 222 -1.03 -17.35 13.76
C SER A 222 -1.15 -15.93 14.32
N GLY A 223 -0.07 -15.44 14.92
CA GLY A 223 0.07 -14.03 15.34
C GLY A 223 0.52 -13.09 14.20
N LEU A 224 0.62 -13.58 12.97
CA LEU A 224 1.30 -12.87 11.88
C LEU A 224 0.77 -11.45 11.65
N THR A 225 -0.53 -11.24 11.71
CA THR A 225 -1.11 -9.90 11.50
C THR A 225 -0.68 -8.91 12.58
N ALA A 226 -0.62 -9.37 13.85
CA ALA A 226 -0.15 -8.54 14.97
C ALA A 226 1.37 -8.30 14.94
N GLU A 227 2.13 -9.13 14.22
CA GLU A 227 3.55 -8.94 13.96
C GLU A 227 3.81 -7.93 12.82
N LEU A 228 2.84 -7.73 11.92
CA LEU A 228 2.96 -6.84 10.78
C LEU A 228 2.52 -5.40 11.10
N PHE A 229 1.45 -5.24 11.87
CA PHE A 229 0.82 -3.96 12.08
C PHE A 229 0.45 -3.69 13.54
N ASP A 230 0.63 -2.44 13.95
CA ASP A 230 0.08 -1.89 15.18
C ASP A 230 -1.27 -1.22 14.88
N SER A 231 -2.35 -1.95 15.07
CA SER A 231 -3.72 -1.44 14.87
C SER A 231 -4.21 -0.56 16.03
N THR A 232 -3.41 -0.42 17.11
CA THR A 232 -3.75 0.39 18.28
C THR A 232 -3.08 1.76 18.26
N ALA A 233 -2.12 1.99 17.36
CA ALA A 233 -1.43 3.27 17.22
C ALA A 233 -2.43 4.38 16.84
N ALA A 234 -2.48 5.45 17.63
CA ALA A 234 -3.32 6.62 17.42
C ALA A 234 -2.81 7.49 16.26
#